data_2a67fb967347f2f74ae2fbae8c8fa14b
#
_entry.id   2a67fb967347f2f74ae2fbae8c8fa14b
#
_cell.length_a   1.000
_cell.length_b   1.000
_cell.length_c   1.000
_cell.angle_alpha   90.00
_cell.angle_beta   90.00
_cell.angle_gamma   90.00
#
_symmetry.space_group_name_H-M   'P 1'
#
loop_
_entity.id
_entity.type
_entity.pdbx_description
1 polymer ?
#
loop_
_entity_poly.entity_id
_entity_poly.type
_entity_poly.pdbx_seq_one_letter_code
_entity_poly.pdbx_strand_id
1 'polypeptide(L)'
;MINGDKDSLDRVYIQGDRLDEPYRDYPASWPGIYFRDPSKDNVLNYAVIKNAYQAIAITGPFVNSNPKLKLNQCIIDNAYDAGIIAINSNIEAVNCLISNAGKNVYLVQGGKYNFTHCTITSFSNLFIQHNNPVLYVSNFTNVNNVITSNDLQASFTNCIFWGDFGLVEDEVVVGKNGNTIFDVSFNHGIMKFKTEPTNATLNQILNLDPLFETVNTADHLYNFRIQPTSPAINKGINTSINIDLDGLPRPVALPDLGAFEKQ
;
A
#
# COMPACT_ATOMS: atom_id res chain seq x y z
N MET A 1 6.73 -19.35 -0.46
CA MET A 1 7.57 -18.20 -0.82
C MET A 1 7.47 -17.99 -2.31
N ILE A 2 7.24 -16.77 -2.76
CA ILE A 2 7.35 -16.32 -4.15
C ILE A 2 8.58 -15.41 -4.20
N ASN A 3 9.51 -15.67 -5.10
CA ASN A 3 10.80 -14.98 -5.14
C ASN A 3 11.23 -14.67 -6.57
N GLY A 4 11.16 -13.40 -6.94
CA GLY A 4 11.72 -12.83 -8.18
C GLY A 4 13.03 -12.09 -7.89
N ASP A 5 13.48 -11.26 -8.82
CA ASP A 5 14.62 -10.35 -8.67
C ASP A 5 14.21 -8.93 -9.11
N LYS A 6 15.09 -7.96 -8.87
CA LYS A 6 14.87 -6.53 -9.12
C LYS A 6 14.58 -6.18 -10.57
N ASP A 7 15.20 -6.86 -11.51
CA ASP A 7 15.04 -6.59 -12.93
C ASP A 7 13.62 -6.94 -13.39
N SER A 8 13.05 -6.11 -14.25
CA SER A 8 11.68 -6.26 -14.69
C SER A 8 11.36 -7.61 -15.34
N LEU A 9 12.36 -8.22 -15.97
CA LEU A 9 12.25 -9.55 -16.59
C LEU A 9 12.29 -10.70 -15.58
N ASP A 10 12.86 -10.46 -14.39
CA ASP A 10 13.05 -11.47 -13.35
C ASP A 10 12.01 -11.33 -12.21
N ARG A 11 11.12 -10.34 -12.29
CA ARG A 11 9.98 -10.23 -11.38
C ARG A 11 8.96 -11.33 -11.65
N VAL A 12 8.33 -11.82 -10.60
CA VAL A 12 7.25 -12.81 -10.72
C VAL A 12 5.93 -12.08 -10.99
N TYR A 13 5.38 -12.24 -12.20
CA TYR A 13 4.10 -11.66 -12.57
C TYR A 13 2.95 -12.63 -12.22
N ILE A 14 1.96 -12.12 -11.50
CA ILE A 14 0.75 -12.83 -11.10
C ILE A 14 -0.44 -11.99 -11.57
N GLN A 15 -1.10 -12.45 -12.62
CA GLN A 15 -2.17 -11.70 -13.30
C GLN A 15 -3.11 -12.68 -14.02
N GLY A 16 -4.21 -12.18 -14.59
CA GLY A 16 -5.10 -12.97 -15.44
C GLY A 16 -4.40 -13.51 -16.68
N ASP A 17 -4.96 -14.53 -17.28
CA ASP A 17 -4.41 -15.23 -18.46
C ASP A 17 -4.68 -14.51 -19.79
N ARG A 18 -5.65 -13.57 -19.81
CA ARG A 18 -5.96 -12.77 -20.99
C ARG A 18 -5.01 -11.58 -21.11
N LEU A 19 -3.95 -11.74 -21.94
CA LEU A 19 -2.93 -10.70 -22.16
C LEU A 19 -3.11 -9.98 -23.50
N ASP A 20 -4.16 -10.32 -24.25
CA ASP A 20 -4.55 -9.72 -25.52
C ASP A 20 -5.34 -8.42 -25.32
N GLU A 21 -5.26 -7.52 -26.30
CA GLU A 21 -6.10 -6.30 -26.32
C GLU A 21 -7.58 -6.66 -26.57
N PRO A 22 -8.55 -5.99 -25.89
CA PRO A 22 -8.38 -4.95 -24.88
C PRO A 22 -8.34 -5.48 -23.43
N TYR A 23 -8.22 -6.78 -23.22
CA TYR A 23 -8.45 -7.44 -21.94
C TYR A 23 -7.27 -7.37 -20.95
N ARG A 24 -6.05 -7.16 -21.46
CA ARG A 24 -4.82 -7.18 -20.66
C ARG A 24 -4.82 -6.21 -19.48
N ASP A 25 -5.59 -5.11 -19.57
CA ASP A 25 -5.65 -4.08 -18.53
C ASP A 25 -6.99 -4.07 -17.77
N TYR A 26 -7.85 -5.08 -17.98
CA TYR A 26 -9.11 -5.15 -17.26
C TYR A 26 -8.88 -5.64 -15.82
N PRO A 27 -9.34 -4.86 -14.81
CA PRO A 27 -9.32 -5.33 -13.43
C PRO A 27 -10.33 -6.48 -13.23
N ALA A 28 -10.21 -7.21 -12.13
CA ALA A 28 -11.03 -8.37 -11.80
C ALA A 28 -10.94 -9.53 -12.81
N SER A 29 -9.85 -9.62 -13.57
CA SER A 29 -9.61 -10.74 -14.50
C SER A 29 -9.34 -12.08 -13.80
N TRP A 30 -9.04 -12.05 -12.50
CA TRP A 30 -8.85 -13.23 -11.64
C TRP A 30 -9.12 -12.86 -10.17
N PRO A 31 -9.38 -13.85 -9.27
CA PRO A 31 -9.81 -13.55 -7.90
C PRO A 31 -8.78 -12.82 -7.04
N GLY A 32 -7.50 -13.19 -7.10
CA GLY A 32 -6.43 -12.72 -6.24
C GLY A 32 -5.80 -13.81 -5.36
N ILE A 33 -4.95 -13.39 -4.43
CA ILE A 33 -4.24 -14.28 -3.49
C ILE A 33 -4.89 -14.17 -2.12
N TYR A 34 -5.35 -15.30 -1.58
CA TYR A 34 -6.05 -15.36 -0.29
C TYR A 34 -5.22 -16.12 0.75
N PHE A 35 -4.72 -15.41 1.75
CA PHE A 35 -4.02 -15.98 2.91
C PHE A 35 -5.01 -16.19 4.06
N ARG A 36 -5.50 -17.42 4.21
CA ARG A 36 -6.48 -17.78 5.24
C ARG A 36 -5.84 -18.01 6.61
N ASP A 37 -6.65 -18.17 7.64
CA ASP A 37 -6.23 -18.26 9.05
C ASP A 37 -5.05 -19.19 9.33
N PRO A 38 -4.97 -20.43 8.83
CA PRO A 38 -3.83 -21.30 9.13
C PRO A 38 -2.54 -20.94 8.36
N SER A 39 -2.62 -20.01 7.40
CA SER A 39 -1.43 -19.57 6.64
C SER A 39 -0.48 -18.77 7.53
N LYS A 40 0.82 -18.96 7.38
CA LYS A 40 1.87 -18.29 8.15
C LYS A 40 3.17 -18.17 7.36
N ASP A 41 4.02 -17.25 7.78
CA ASP A 41 5.38 -17.07 7.25
C ASP A 41 5.40 -16.93 5.71
N ASN A 42 4.39 -16.26 5.15
CA ASN A 42 4.30 -16.05 3.71
C ASN A 42 5.23 -14.91 3.30
N VAL A 43 5.95 -15.09 2.21
CA VAL A 43 6.90 -14.10 1.69
C VAL A 43 6.72 -13.95 0.18
N LEU A 44 6.56 -12.72 -0.27
CA LEU A 44 6.60 -12.31 -1.66
C LEU A 44 7.73 -11.29 -1.85
N ASN A 45 8.69 -11.62 -2.70
CA ASN A 45 9.78 -10.75 -3.07
C ASN A 45 9.69 -10.46 -4.56
N TYR A 46 9.78 -9.20 -4.96
CA TYR A 46 9.78 -8.76 -6.36
C TYR A 46 8.60 -9.31 -7.17
N ALA A 47 7.43 -9.42 -6.55
CA ALA A 47 6.21 -9.85 -7.21
C ALA A 47 5.46 -8.64 -7.80
N VAL A 48 4.88 -8.82 -8.98
CA VAL A 48 3.95 -7.90 -9.62
C VAL A 48 2.58 -8.58 -9.67
N ILE A 49 1.62 -8.06 -8.90
CA ILE A 49 0.27 -8.60 -8.80
C ILE A 49 -0.68 -7.59 -9.45
N LYS A 50 -1.28 -7.97 -10.57
CA LYS A 50 -2.10 -7.04 -11.37
C LYS A 50 -3.48 -7.60 -11.70
N ASN A 51 -4.42 -6.69 -11.93
CA ASN A 51 -5.72 -6.97 -12.53
C ASN A 51 -6.58 -7.97 -11.74
N ALA A 52 -6.35 -8.10 -10.44
CA ALA A 52 -7.13 -8.99 -9.58
C ALA A 52 -8.48 -8.36 -9.19
N TYR A 53 -9.40 -9.18 -8.69
CA TYR A 53 -10.55 -8.66 -7.96
C TYR A 53 -10.11 -8.10 -6.60
N GLN A 54 -9.45 -8.92 -5.76
CA GLN A 54 -8.73 -8.50 -4.55
C GLN A 54 -7.30 -9.02 -4.66
N ALA A 55 -6.33 -8.16 -4.92
CA ALA A 55 -4.97 -8.64 -5.21
C ALA A 55 -4.39 -9.45 -4.05
N ILE A 56 -4.53 -8.95 -2.81
CA ILE A 56 -4.17 -9.67 -1.59
C ILE A 56 -5.32 -9.55 -0.57
N ALA A 57 -5.85 -10.69 -0.14
CA ALA A 57 -6.76 -10.78 1.00
C ALA A 57 -6.12 -11.66 2.08
N ILE A 58 -6.05 -11.15 3.32
CA ILE A 58 -5.41 -11.84 4.43
C ILE A 58 -6.27 -11.75 5.69
N THR A 59 -6.57 -12.89 6.29
CA THR A 59 -7.45 -12.98 7.45
C THR A 59 -6.81 -13.71 8.62
N GLY A 60 -7.26 -13.39 9.82
CA GLY A 60 -6.89 -14.05 11.07
C GLY A 60 -5.57 -13.58 11.66
N PRO A 61 -5.44 -13.71 12.98
CA PRO A 61 -4.27 -13.28 13.72
C PRO A 61 -3.02 -14.06 13.34
N PHE A 62 -1.87 -13.47 13.60
CA PHE A 62 -0.59 -14.17 13.50
C PHE A 62 -0.45 -15.21 14.63
N VAL A 63 0.13 -16.37 14.30
CA VAL A 63 0.25 -17.49 15.23
C VAL A 63 1.65 -17.63 15.83
N ASN A 64 2.61 -16.81 15.39
CA ASN A 64 3.99 -16.75 15.86
C ASN A 64 4.49 -15.30 15.88
N SER A 65 5.76 -15.08 16.22
CA SER A 65 6.37 -13.73 16.26
C SER A 65 6.60 -13.09 14.87
N ASN A 66 6.52 -13.88 13.79
CA ASN A 66 6.79 -13.42 12.44
C ASN A 66 5.54 -12.74 11.85
N PRO A 67 5.70 -11.78 10.94
CA PRO A 67 4.61 -11.32 10.11
C PRO A 67 3.97 -12.49 9.33
N LYS A 68 2.64 -12.53 9.30
CA LYS A 68 1.91 -13.52 8.51
C LYS A 68 2.20 -13.40 7.02
N LEU A 69 2.44 -12.16 6.58
CA LEU A 69 2.84 -11.84 5.21
C LEU A 69 3.95 -10.78 5.21
N LYS A 70 5.03 -11.08 4.49
CA LYS A 70 6.07 -10.12 4.11
C LYS A 70 6.00 -9.82 2.63
N LEU A 71 6.01 -8.52 2.30
CA LEU A 71 6.07 -7.99 0.96
C LEU A 71 7.35 -7.18 0.81
N ASN A 72 8.25 -7.60 -0.04
CA ASN A 72 9.49 -6.89 -0.32
C ASN A 72 9.56 -6.54 -1.80
N GLN A 73 9.73 -5.26 -2.13
CA GLN A 73 9.82 -4.74 -3.49
C GLN A 73 8.69 -5.27 -4.40
N CYS A 74 7.46 -5.29 -3.91
CA CYS A 74 6.30 -5.75 -4.64
C CYS A 74 5.54 -4.60 -5.29
N ILE A 75 4.93 -4.87 -6.44
CA ILE A 75 4.00 -3.97 -7.12
C ILE A 75 2.62 -4.63 -7.10
N ILE A 76 1.62 -3.92 -6.58
CA ILE A 76 0.22 -4.32 -6.58
C ILE A 76 -0.54 -3.24 -7.31
N ASP A 77 -1.14 -3.57 -8.45
CA ASP A 77 -1.72 -2.56 -9.33
C ASP A 77 -3.04 -3.03 -9.95
N ASN A 78 -3.94 -2.07 -10.17
CA ASN A 78 -5.18 -2.25 -10.93
C ASN A 78 -6.08 -3.37 -10.37
N ALA A 79 -6.29 -3.40 -9.05
CA ALA A 79 -7.21 -4.33 -8.40
C ALA A 79 -8.62 -3.71 -8.29
N TYR A 80 -9.65 -4.42 -8.75
CA TYR A 80 -11.01 -3.87 -8.84
C TYR A 80 -11.59 -3.45 -7.49
N ASP A 81 -11.57 -4.35 -6.50
CA ASP A 81 -12.07 -4.08 -5.15
C ASP A 81 -10.95 -3.61 -4.22
N ALA A 82 -9.88 -4.41 -4.05
CA ALA A 82 -8.82 -4.06 -3.11
C ALA A 82 -7.43 -4.49 -3.58
N GLY A 83 -6.43 -3.62 -3.37
CA GLY A 83 -5.03 -3.98 -3.49
C GLY A 83 -4.60 -4.90 -2.33
N ILE A 84 -4.77 -4.42 -1.10
CA ILE A 84 -4.57 -5.23 0.12
C ILE A 84 -5.78 -5.04 1.03
N ILE A 85 -6.43 -6.14 1.40
CA ILE A 85 -7.40 -6.17 2.48
C ILE A 85 -6.93 -7.12 3.59
N ALA A 86 -6.78 -6.60 4.81
CA ALA A 86 -6.32 -7.36 5.96
C ALA A 86 -7.34 -7.27 7.10
N ILE A 87 -7.75 -8.41 7.64
CA ILE A 87 -8.72 -8.49 8.73
C ILE A 87 -8.02 -9.14 9.94
N ASN A 88 -7.75 -8.34 10.97
CA ASN A 88 -7.08 -8.78 12.20
C ASN A 88 -5.84 -9.66 11.91
N SER A 89 -4.87 -9.12 11.16
CA SER A 89 -3.74 -9.89 10.68
C SER A 89 -2.39 -9.18 10.91
N ASN A 90 -1.32 -9.65 10.27
CA ASN A 90 0.02 -9.09 10.45
C ASN A 90 0.75 -9.03 9.10
N ILE A 91 1.11 -7.81 8.68
CA ILE A 91 1.82 -7.55 7.42
C ILE A 91 3.05 -6.67 7.68
N GLU A 92 4.15 -7.04 7.07
CA GLU A 92 5.33 -6.21 6.88
C GLU A 92 5.52 -5.96 5.38
N ALA A 93 5.56 -4.69 4.98
CA ALA A 93 5.75 -4.28 3.59
C ALA A 93 6.91 -3.30 3.48
N VAL A 94 7.85 -3.58 2.59
CA VAL A 94 9.05 -2.76 2.36
C VAL A 94 9.20 -2.47 0.88
N ASN A 95 9.43 -1.21 0.54
CA ASN A 95 9.62 -0.75 -0.84
C ASN A 95 8.50 -1.26 -1.78
N CYS A 96 7.25 -1.10 -1.39
CA CYS A 96 6.12 -1.57 -2.19
C CYS A 96 5.37 -0.41 -2.86
N LEU A 97 4.95 -0.64 -4.10
CA LEU A 97 3.98 0.21 -4.79
C LEU A 97 2.62 -0.47 -4.77
N ILE A 98 1.61 0.21 -4.21
CA ILE A 98 0.23 -0.24 -4.24
C ILE A 98 -0.59 0.85 -4.95
N SER A 99 -1.03 0.58 -6.17
CA SER A 99 -1.59 1.61 -7.04
C SER A 99 -2.94 1.24 -7.66
N ASN A 100 -3.74 2.25 -7.95
CA ASN A 100 -4.93 2.19 -8.80
C ASN A 100 -5.90 1.05 -8.44
N ALA A 101 -6.21 0.89 -7.17
CA ALA A 101 -7.21 -0.08 -6.71
C ALA A 101 -8.47 0.62 -6.20
N GLY A 102 -9.60 -0.07 -6.20
CA GLY A 102 -10.85 0.44 -5.62
C GLY A 102 -10.69 0.82 -4.15
N LYS A 103 -9.87 0.04 -3.41
CA LYS A 103 -9.35 0.29 -2.06
C LYS A 103 -7.88 -0.12 -2.06
N ASN A 104 -6.95 0.81 -1.95
CA ASN A 104 -5.55 0.40 -2.07
C ASN A 104 -5.10 -0.46 -0.89
N VAL A 105 -5.20 0.04 0.35
CA VAL A 105 -4.82 -0.70 1.56
C VAL A 105 -5.89 -0.52 2.63
N TYR A 106 -6.55 -1.61 2.99
CA TYR A 106 -7.60 -1.66 4.01
C TYR A 106 -7.21 -2.63 5.13
N LEU A 107 -6.88 -2.08 6.29
CA LEU A 107 -6.44 -2.80 7.49
C LEU A 107 -7.54 -2.65 8.54
N VAL A 108 -8.33 -3.69 8.75
CA VAL A 108 -9.54 -3.59 9.56
C VAL A 108 -9.57 -4.62 10.68
N GLN A 109 -10.35 -4.32 11.73
CA GLN A 109 -10.56 -5.18 12.88
C GLN A 109 -9.27 -5.43 13.70
N GLY A 110 -8.34 -4.48 13.71
CA GLY A 110 -7.07 -4.60 14.44
C GLY A 110 -5.98 -5.36 13.68
N GLY A 111 -4.93 -5.74 14.39
CA GLY A 111 -3.77 -6.44 13.84
C GLY A 111 -2.45 -5.69 14.03
N LYS A 112 -1.39 -6.15 13.38
CA LYS A 112 -0.06 -5.54 13.45
C LYS A 112 0.51 -5.30 12.05
N TYR A 113 0.82 -4.05 11.74
CA TYR A 113 1.19 -3.63 10.40
C TYR A 113 2.42 -2.74 10.42
N ASN A 114 3.37 -3.01 9.53
CA ASN A 114 4.56 -2.19 9.36
C ASN A 114 4.82 -1.96 7.86
N PHE A 115 4.73 -0.71 7.42
CA PHE A 115 4.99 -0.30 6.06
C PHE A 115 6.17 0.67 6.04
N THR A 116 7.21 0.35 5.27
CA THR A 116 8.41 1.17 5.19
C THR A 116 8.75 1.45 3.73
N HIS A 117 8.95 2.71 3.38
CA HIS A 117 9.24 3.14 2.01
C HIS A 117 8.20 2.64 1.00
N CYS A 118 6.91 2.80 1.30
CA CYS A 118 5.85 2.40 0.39
C CYS A 118 5.20 3.61 -0.28
N THR A 119 4.83 3.47 -1.55
CA THR A 119 3.97 4.41 -2.27
C THR A 119 2.60 3.77 -2.44
N ILE A 120 1.58 4.40 -1.85
CA ILE A 120 0.19 3.96 -1.91
C ILE A 120 -0.59 5.08 -2.57
N THR A 121 -1.05 4.85 -3.81
CA THR A 121 -1.57 5.94 -4.65
C THR A 121 -2.70 5.47 -5.57
N SER A 122 -3.66 6.34 -5.86
CA SER A 122 -4.76 6.02 -6.76
C SER A 122 -5.25 7.23 -7.55
N PHE A 123 -5.57 6.98 -8.81
CA PHE A 123 -6.15 7.98 -9.71
C PHE A 123 -7.34 7.38 -10.43
N SER A 124 -8.47 8.11 -10.47
CA SER A 124 -9.63 7.67 -11.24
C SER A 124 -9.26 7.42 -12.69
N ASN A 125 -9.64 6.26 -13.19
CA ASN A 125 -9.43 5.88 -14.57
C ASN A 125 -10.73 5.28 -15.16
N LEU A 126 -10.67 4.78 -16.40
CA LEU A 126 -11.84 4.24 -17.10
C LEU A 126 -12.47 3.05 -16.35
N PHE A 127 -11.69 2.25 -15.63
CA PHE A 127 -12.17 1.01 -15.01
C PHE A 127 -12.44 1.16 -13.51
N ILE A 128 -11.65 1.98 -12.82
CA ILE A 128 -11.70 2.12 -11.36
C ILE A 128 -11.82 3.60 -11.01
N GLN A 129 -12.89 3.93 -10.30
CA GLN A 129 -13.09 5.28 -9.76
C GLN A 129 -12.41 5.39 -8.41
N HIS A 130 -11.67 6.48 -8.19
CA HIS A 130 -11.04 6.79 -6.91
C HIS A 130 -12.07 7.42 -5.96
N ASN A 131 -12.82 6.55 -5.26
CA ASN A 131 -13.91 6.93 -4.35
C ASN A 131 -13.62 6.55 -2.89
N ASN A 132 -12.49 5.92 -2.61
CA ASN A 132 -12.09 5.49 -1.28
C ASN A 132 -10.69 6.01 -0.97
N PRO A 133 -10.36 6.29 0.30
CA PRO A 133 -9.01 6.65 0.70
C PRO A 133 -8.01 5.55 0.30
N VAL A 134 -6.79 5.94 -0.05
CA VAL A 134 -5.75 4.96 -0.40
C VAL A 134 -5.35 4.10 0.80
N LEU A 135 -5.52 4.61 2.03
CA LEU A 135 -5.30 3.87 3.27
C LEU A 135 -6.49 4.04 4.23
N TYR A 136 -7.08 2.92 4.61
CA TYR A 136 -8.03 2.85 5.71
C TYR A 136 -7.49 1.90 6.79
N VAL A 137 -7.39 2.38 8.04
CA VAL A 137 -6.89 1.61 9.18
C VAL A 137 -7.90 1.69 10.32
N SER A 138 -8.35 0.55 10.84
CA SER A 138 -9.22 0.55 12.01
C SER A 138 -9.02 -0.67 12.91
N ASN A 139 -9.25 -0.48 14.21
CA ASN A 139 -9.25 -1.59 15.16
C ASN A 139 -10.58 -2.35 15.19
N PHE A 140 -11.56 -1.97 14.38
CA PHE A 140 -12.91 -2.55 14.41
C PHE A 140 -13.47 -2.81 13.01
N THR A 141 -14.48 -3.65 12.97
CA THR A 141 -15.43 -3.80 11.87
C THR A 141 -16.84 -3.74 12.43
N ASN A 142 -17.80 -3.30 11.61
CA ASN A 142 -19.22 -3.37 11.92
C ASN A 142 -19.92 -4.20 10.84
N VAL A 143 -20.35 -5.39 11.22
CA VAL A 143 -21.06 -6.30 10.31
C VAL A 143 -22.43 -6.59 10.92
N ASN A 144 -23.50 -6.24 10.23
CA ASN A 144 -24.87 -6.40 10.67
C ASN A 144 -25.13 -5.78 12.07
N ASN A 145 -24.58 -4.58 12.33
CA ASN A 145 -24.63 -3.87 13.62
C ASN A 145 -23.89 -4.58 14.77
N VAL A 146 -23.09 -5.59 14.48
CA VAL A 146 -22.17 -6.20 15.45
C VAL A 146 -20.79 -5.61 15.25
N ILE A 147 -20.31 -4.89 16.26
CA ILE A 147 -18.96 -4.32 16.26
C ILE A 147 -18.00 -5.33 16.87
N THR A 148 -16.96 -5.67 16.14
CA THR A 148 -15.84 -6.49 16.62
C THR A 148 -14.58 -5.64 16.60
N SER A 149 -13.89 -5.54 17.73
CA SER A 149 -12.66 -4.74 17.88
C SER A 149 -11.54 -5.60 18.44
N ASN A 150 -10.31 -5.39 17.96
CA ASN A 150 -9.09 -6.03 18.45
C ASN A 150 -7.97 -5.00 18.61
N ASP A 151 -6.88 -5.40 19.24
CA ASP A 151 -5.68 -4.59 19.35
C ASP A 151 -5.12 -4.23 17.98
N LEU A 152 -4.72 -2.97 17.81
CA LEU A 152 -4.15 -2.45 16.58
C LEU A 152 -2.80 -1.78 16.86
N GLN A 153 -1.78 -2.22 16.13
CA GLN A 153 -0.49 -1.56 16.03
C GLN A 153 -0.15 -1.37 14.56
N ALA A 154 -0.04 -0.14 14.09
CA ALA A 154 0.27 0.15 12.69
C ALA A 154 1.30 1.27 12.58
N SER A 155 2.39 1.02 11.89
CA SER A 155 3.46 1.99 11.69
C SER A 155 3.76 2.15 10.21
N PHE A 156 3.86 3.40 9.78
CA PHE A 156 4.15 3.79 8.41
C PHE A 156 5.34 4.75 8.41
N THR A 157 6.45 4.32 7.83
CA THR A 157 7.69 5.12 7.82
C THR A 157 8.15 5.38 6.39
N ASN A 158 8.47 6.63 6.07
CA ASN A 158 8.90 7.08 4.75
C ASN A 158 7.91 6.73 3.63
N CYS A 159 6.62 6.82 3.89
CA CYS A 159 5.57 6.43 2.95
C CYS A 159 4.92 7.64 2.24
N ILE A 160 4.38 7.40 1.05
CA ILE A 160 3.55 8.35 0.29
C ILE A 160 2.12 7.80 0.22
N PHE A 161 1.14 8.62 0.62
CA PHE A 161 -0.31 8.38 0.51
C PHE A 161 -0.92 9.50 -0.32
N TRP A 162 -1.20 9.23 -1.58
CA TRP A 162 -1.66 10.26 -2.49
C TRP A 162 -2.66 9.73 -3.51
N GLY A 163 -3.69 10.51 -3.79
CA GLY A 163 -4.63 10.21 -4.84
C GLY A 163 -5.20 11.47 -5.46
N ASP A 164 -5.74 11.37 -6.67
CA ASP A 164 -6.38 12.48 -7.35
C ASP A 164 -7.41 12.03 -8.40
N PHE A 165 -8.06 13.01 -9.04
CA PHE A 165 -9.10 12.81 -10.06
C PHE A 165 -10.34 12.05 -9.55
N GLY A 166 -10.54 12.01 -8.22
CA GLY A 166 -11.69 11.40 -7.56
C GLY A 166 -12.39 12.37 -6.61
N LEU A 167 -13.22 11.81 -5.74
CA LEU A 167 -13.97 12.56 -4.73
C LEU A 167 -13.32 12.54 -3.35
N VAL A 168 -12.12 11.95 -3.24
CA VAL A 168 -11.43 11.75 -1.95
C VAL A 168 -10.64 13.00 -1.59
N GLU A 169 -10.94 13.58 -0.45
CA GLU A 169 -10.21 14.72 0.11
C GLU A 169 -9.15 14.29 1.16
N ASP A 170 -9.45 13.19 1.89
CA ASP A 170 -8.58 12.63 2.93
C ASP A 170 -8.14 11.22 2.52
N GLU A 171 -6.89 11.08 2.09
CA GLU A 171 -6.35 9.81 1.57
C GLU A 171 -6.00 8.79 2.64
N VAL A 172 -6.00 9.22 3.90
CA VAL A 172 -5.75 8.35 5.06
C VAL A 172 -6.87 8.53 6.07
N VAL A 173 -7.54 7.43 6.38
CA VAL A 173 -8.59 7.39 7.40
C VAL A 173 -8.22 6.41 8.50
N VAL A 174 -8.25 6.89 9.76
CA VAL A 174 -7.91 6.09 10.94
C VAL A 174 -9.12 6.02 11.89
N GLY A 175 -9.72 4.83 11.96
CA GLY A 175 -10.92 4.56 12.77
C GLY A 175 -10.59 3.87 14.08
N LYS A 176 -11.14 4.38 15.19
CA LYS A 176 -10.97 3.79 16.53
C LYS A 176 -12.34 3.51 17.17
N ASN A 177 -12.48 2.34 17.77
CA ASN A 177 -13.63 1.98 18.57
C ASN A 177 -13.21 1.19 19.81
N GLY A 178 -13.84 1.50 20.96
CA GLY A 178 -13.58 0.81 22.22
C GLY A 178 -12.23 1.12 22.86
N ASN A 179 -11.81 0.25 23.81
CA ASN A 179 -10.63 0.46 24.68
C ASN A 179 -9.51 -0.56 24.46
N THR A 180 -9.45 -1.23 23.30
CA THR A 180 -8.35 -2.11 22.96
C THR A 180 -7.04 -1.31 22.79
N ILE A 181 -5.89 -1.97 22.81
CA ILE A 181 -4.61 -1.33 22.45
C ILE A 181 -4.77 -0.72 21.06
N PHE A 182 -4.38 0.54 20.95
CA PHE A 182 -4.49 1.28 19.71
C PHE A 182 -3.27 2.19 19.54
N ASP A 183 -2.41 1.82 18.62
CA ASP A 183 -1.20 2.57 18.29
C ASP A 183 -1.03 2.64 16.78
N VAL A 184 -1.30 3.83 16.21
CA VAL A 184 -1.14 4.11 14.79
C VAL A 184 -0.22 5.31 14.62
N SER A 185 0.87 5.13 13.88
CA SER A 185 1.89 6.16 13.69
C SER A 185 2.34 6.30 12.24
N PHE A 186 2.50 7.54 11.82
CA PHE A 186 3.08 7.93 10.54
C PHE A 186 4.34 8.75 10.81
N ASN A 187 5.47 8.27 10.30
CA ASN A 187 6.78 8.86 10.58
C ASN A 187 7.52 9.16 9.29
N HIS A 188 7.68 10.43 8.98
CA HIS A 188 8.18 10.96 7.72
C HIS A 188 7.37 10.43 6.52
N GLY A 189 6.71 11.31 5.81
CA GLY A 189 5.88 10.91 4.67
C GLY A 189 5.20 12.07 3.98
N ILE A 190 4.56 11.74 2.87
CA ILE A 190 3.59 12.60 2.19
C ILE A 190 2.20 11.99 2.37
N MET A 191 1.23 12.83 2.73
CA MET A 191 -0.16 12.42 2.89
C MET A 191 -1.07 13.55 2.42
N LYS A 192 -1.98 13.25 1.49
CA LYS A 192 -3.02 14.20 1.09
C LYS A 192 -4.15 14.16 2.10
N PHE A 193 -4.49 15.29 2.67
CA PHE A 193 -5.64 15.44 3.56
C PHE A 193 -6.17 16.87 3.53
N LYS A 194 -7.47 17.02 3.70
CA LYS A 194 -8.14 18.26 4.05
C LYS A 194 -8.26 18.38 5.58
N THR A 195 -8.54 17.22 6.21
CA THR A 195 -8.61 17.10 7.67
C THR A 195 -7.59 16.09 8.15
N GLU A 196 -6.71 16.52 9.04
CA GLU A 196 -5.66 15.67 9.61
C GLU A 196 -6.26 14.48 10.39
N PRO A 197 -5.76 13.23 10.22
CA PRO A 197 -6.27 12.08 10.95
C PRO A 197 -6.13 12.23 12.46
N THR A 198 -7.24 12.11 13.21
CA THR A 198 -7.28 12.42 14.66
C THR A 198 -6.82 11.27 15.57
N ASN A 199 -6.84 10.03 15.09
CA ASN A 199 -6.52 8.84 15.87
C ASN A 199 -5.13 8.27 15.55
N ALA A 200 -4.18 9.11 15.18
CA ALA A 200 -2.84 8.69 14.82
C ALA A 200 -1.79 9.70 15.33
N THR A 201 -0.58 9.23 15.53
CA THR A 201 0.59 10.09 15.75
C THR A 201 1.21 10.43 14.41
N LEU A 202 1.31 11.72 14.08
CA LEU A 202 1.93 12.21 12.85
C LEU A 202 3.26 12.89 13.20
N ASN A 203 4.34 12.46 12.55
CA ASN A 203 5.65 13.04 12.71
C ASN A 203 6.29 13.34 11.35
N GLN A 204 6.58 14.59 11.05
CA GLN A 204 7.18 15.06 9.79
C GLN A 204 6.38 14.60 8.56
N ILE A 205 5.07 14.86 8.56
CA ILE A 205 4.18 14.58 7.43
C ILE A 205 3.99 15.84 6.59
N LEU A 206 4.21 15.71 5.28
CA LEU A 206 4.01 16.78 4.30
C LEU A 206 2.67 16.58 3.59
N ASN A 207 1.85 17.62 3.52
CA ASN A 207 0.64 17.65 2.69
C ASN A 207 0.92 18.43 1.40
N LEU A 208 1.74 17.85 0.55
CA LEU A 208 2.19 18.43 -0.72
C LEU A 208 2.14 17.37 -1.81
N ASP A 209 1.84 17.79 -3.06
CA ASP A 209 1.87 16.87 -4.20
C ASP A 209 3.26 16.20 -4.34
N PRO A 210 3.34 14.87 -4.36
CA PRO A 210 4.60 14.15 -4.53
C PRO A 210 5.26 14.38 -5.89
N LEU A 211 4.57 14.97 -6.86
CA LEU A 211 5.05 15.22 -8.22
C LEU A 211 5.56 13.94 -8.89
N PHE A 212 4.68 13.01 -9.15
CA PHE A 212 5.00 11.80 -9.90
C PHE A 212 5.40 12.11 -11.35
N GLU A 213 6.30 11.32 -11.94
CA GLU A 213 6.81 11.56 -13.29
C GLU A 213 5.72 11.51 -14.36
N THR A 214 4.80 10.54 -14.27
CA THR A 214 3.70 10.42 -15.24
C THR A 214 2.43 9.90 -14.56
N VAL A 215 1.35 10.62 -14.74
CA VAL A 215 -0.01 10.19 -14.41
C VAL A 215 -0.90 10.54 -15.60
N ASN A 216 -1.11 9.58 -16.50
CA ASN A 216 -2.01 9.70 -17.63
C ASN A 216 -3.11 8.64 -17.54
N THR A 217 -4.24 9.03 -17.00
CA THR A 217 -5.36 8.12 -16.72
C THR A 217 -6.12 7.72 -17.99
N ALA A 218 -6.06 8.53 -19.05
CA ALA A 218 -6.72 8.25 -20.32
C ALA A 218 -6.04 7.10 -21.08
N ASP A 219 -4.72 7.06 -21.05
CA ASP A 219 -3.91 6.06 -21.75
C ASP A 219 -3.39 4.95 -20.80
N HIS A 220 -3.80 4.95 -19.53
CA HIS A 220 -3.32 4.03 -18.49
C HIS A 220 -1.80 3.99 -18.32
N LEU A 221 -1.14 5.15 -18.50
CA LEU A 221 0.31 5.29 -18.37
C LEU A 221 0.66 5.91 -17.02
N TYR A 222 1.30 5.12 -16.17
CA TYR A 222 1.67 5.55 -14.83
C TYR A 222 3.15 5.30 -14.57
N ASN A 223 3.86 6.35 -14.13
CA ASN A 223 5.19 6.26 -13.57
C ASN A 223 5.20 6.99 -12.23
N PHE A 224 5.12 6.25 -11.14
CA PHE A 224 5.07 6.78 -9.78
C PHE A 224 6.44 7.07 -9.18
N ARG A 225 7.50 7.14 -9.99
CA ARG A 225 8.76 7.75 -9.60
C ARG A 225 8.57 9.25 -9.44
N ILE A 226 9.38 9.86 -8.59
CA ILE A 226 9.25 11.28 -8.28
C ILE A 226 10.09 12.15 -9.24
N GLN A 227 9.56 13.32 -9.60
CA GLN A 227 10.25 14.32 -10.41
C GLN A 227 11.43 14.94 -9.64
N PRO A 228 12.43 15.57 -10.33
CA PRO A 228 13.57 16.22 -9.68
C PRO A 228 13.21 17.36 -8.71
N THR A 229 12.00 17.90 -8.81
CA THR A 229 11.48 18.99 -7.95
C THR A 229 10.53 18.50 -6.87
N SER A 230 10.39 17.19 -6.70
CA SER A 230 9.48 16.61 -5.73
C SER A 230 9.80 17.03 -4.28
N PRO A 231 8.79 17.34 -3.48
CA PRO A 231 8.96 17.59 -2.05
C PRO A 231 9.34 16.32 -1.26
N ALA A 232 9.30 15.14 -1.87
CA ALA A 232 9.68 13.86 -1.27
C ALA A 232 11.20 13.67 -1.18
N ILE A 233 11.98 14.43 -1.97
CA ILE A 233 13.43 14.24 -2.09
C ILE A 233 14.13 14.58 -0.76
N ASN A 234 14.96 13.65 -0.27
CA ASN A 234 15.76 13.78 0.95
C ASN A 234 14.92 14.14 2.21
N LYS A 235 13.70 13.61 2.31
CA LYS A 235 12.78 13.86 3.44
C LYS A 235 12.55 12.65 4.34
N GLY A 236 13.07 11.49 3.98
CA GLY A 236 12.98 10.29 4.80
C GLY A 236 14.01 10.25 5.93
N ILE A 237 13.85 9.28 6.80
CA ILE A 237 14.83 8.91 7.83
C ILE A 237 15.49 7.59 7.48
N ASN A 238 16.67 7.36 8.03
CA ASN A 238 17.37 6.09 7.88
C ASN A 238 16.56 4.94 8.51
N THR A 239 16.26 3.94 7.70
CA THR A 239 15.53 2.71 8.08
C THR A 239 16.38 1.46 7.92
N SER A 240 17.66 1.58 7.60
CA SER A 240 18.55 0.48 7.23
C SER A 240 18.13 -0.25 5.93
N ILE A 241 17.19 0.30 5.17
CA ILE A 241 16.83 -0.20 3.84
C ILE A 241 17.71 0.51 2.81
N ASN A 242 18.61 -0.24 2.18
CA ASN A 242 19.69 0.30 1.37
C ASN A 242 19.38 0.40 -0.13
N ILE A 243 18.25 -0.15 -0.55
CA ILE A 243 17.79 -0.13 -1.95
C ILE A 243 16.33 0.27 -2.03
N ASP A 244 15.92 0.76 -3.16
CA ASP A 244 14.53 1.12 -3.47
C ASP A 244 13.78 -0.03 -4.18
N LEU A 245 12.58 0.25 -4.70
CA LEU A 245 11.77 -0.72 -5.45
C LEU A 245 12.44 -1.18 -6.75
N ASP A 246 13.23 -0.32 -7.39
CA ASP A 246 13.99 -0.64 -8.61
C ASP A 246 15.32 -1.33 -8.30
N GLY A 247 15.68 -1.51 -7.03
CA GLY A 247 16.97 -2.03 -6.60
C GLY A 247 18.10 -1.01 -6.67
N LEU A 248 17.78 0.28 -6.82
CA LEU A 248 18.74 1.37 -6.83
C LEU A 248 19.14 1.75 -5.40
N PRO A 249 20.39 2.21 -5.17
CA PRO A 249 20.87 2.55 -3.82
C PRO A 249 20.09 3.71 -3.20
N ARG A 250 19.73 3.58 -1.91
CA ARG A 250 19.25 4.69 -1.09
C ARG A 250 20.37 5.32 -0.28
N PRO A 251 20.43 6.66 -0.18
CA PRO A 251 21.35 7.34 0.73
C PRO A 251 21.12 6.93 2.18
N VAL A 252 22.20 6.74 2.94
CA VAL A 252 22.11 6.31 4.34
C VAL A 252 21.50 7.38 5.25
N ALA A 253 21.73 8.66 4.94
CA ALA A 253 21.32 9.76 5.85
C ALA A 253 19.88 10.23 5.62
N LEU A 254 19.56 10.59 4.40
CA LEU A 254 18.29 11.21 4.02
C LEU A 254 17.75 10.57 2.73
N PRO A 255 17.12 9.39 2.84
CA PRO A 255 16.49 8.77 1.68
C PRO A 255 15.24 9.57 1.25
N ASP A 256 14.79 9.32 0.03
CA ASP A 256 13.53 9.87 -0.44
C ASP A 256 12.33 9.16 0.21
N LEU A 257 11.20 9.85 0.23
CA LEU A 257 9.93 9.25 0.64
C LEU A 257 9.36 8.38 -0.48
N GLY A 258 8.67 7.31 -0.07
CA GLY A 258 8.02 6.38 -0.99
C GLY A 258 8.91 5.23 -1.46
N ALA A 259 8.40 4.49 -2.45
CA ALA A 259 9.00 3.25 -2.93
C ALA A 259 10.24 3.46 -3.80
N PHE A 260 10.43 4.63 -4.36
CA PHE A 260 11.51 4.94 -5.31
C PHE A 260 12.46 5.99 -4.77
N GLU A 261 13.72 5.89 -5.17
CA GLU A 261 14.76 6.87 -4.91
C GLU A 261 15.05 7.65 -6.19
N LYS A 262 15.11 8.98 -6.11
CA LYS A 262 15.51 9.82 -7.25
C LYS A 262 17.01 9.76 -7.44
N GLN A 263 17.44 9.29 -8.60
CA GLN A 263 18.83 9.22 -9.00
C GLN A 263 19.29 10.50 -9.70
#